data_b72da3652b97f52b071e51fd36ba7eee
#
_entry.id   b72da3652b97f52b071e51fd36ba7eee
#
_cell.length_a   1.000
_cell.length_b   1.000
_cell.length_c   1.000
_cell.angle_alpha   90.00
_cell.angle_beta   90.00
_cell.angle_gamma   90.00
#
_symmetry.space_group_name_H-M   'P 1'
#
loop_
_entity.id
_entity.type
_entity.pdbx_description
1 polymer ?
#
loop_
_entity_poly.entity_id
_entity_poly.type
_entity_poly.pdbx_seq_one_letter_code
_entity_poly.pdbx_strand_id
1 'polypeptide(L)'
;MALQGRQPVPTGGMSALEHLPILKMGEVLLVTIQVDMHDRMAQTLLDDLSERINRTGAHGVLIDISALEVVDSFLGRMLETIAATAQVLDAETVVVGMRPAVAITLVELGLSLHGVRTALNVERGLELLRKPLRP
;
A
#
# COMPACT_ATOMS: atom_id res chain seq x y z
N MET A 1 28.14 24.84 -8.63
CA MET A 1 27.68 24.57 -8.63
C MET A 1 27.04 24.31 -8.86
N ALA A 2 27.09 24.47 -8.47
CA ALA A 2 26.21 24.06 -8.56
C ALA A 2 25.64 23.77 -8.63
N LEU A 3 25.64 23.83 -8.40
CA LEU A 3 24.95 23.39 -8.43
C LEU A 3 24.46 22.98 -8.58
N GLN A 4 24.53 23.01 -8.58
CA GLN A 4 24.08 22.49 -8.65
C GLN A 4 23.38 22.11 -8.56
N GLY A 5 23.49 22.41 -8.39
CA GLY A 5 22.67 21.87 -8.20
C GLY A 5 22.00 21.73 -7.99
N ARG A 6 21.79 21.86 -8.06
CA ARG A 6 21.25 21.60 -7.76
C ARG A 6 20.54 21.05 -8.00
N GLN A 7 20.50 20.74 -8.11
CA GLN A 7 19.84 20.10 -8.25
C GLN A 7 19.25 19.53 -8.50
N PRO A 8 18.85 19.52 -8.61
CA PRO A 8 18.27 18.85 -8.72
C PRO A 8 17.74 18.10 -8.89
N VAL A 9 17.51 18.03 -8.85
CA VAL A 9 17.05 17.32 -8.92
C VAL A 9 16.98 16.49 -9.07
N PRO A 10 16.65 16.34 -9.10
CA PRO A 10 16.51 15.51 -9.09
C PRO A 10 16.69 14.74 -9.40
N THR A 11 16.74 14.80 -9.24
CA THR A 11 16.98 14.00 -9.47
C THR A 11 17.26 13.10 -9.15
N GLY A 12 17.94 13.34 -9.48
CA GLY A 12 18.16 11.94 -9.04
C GLY A 12 17.38 11.62 -7.86
N GLY A 13 17.24 12.50 -7.15
CA GLY A 13 16.35 12.24 -6.06
C GLY A 13 15.05 11.70 -6.60
N MET A 14 14.28 11.17 -5.73
CA MET A 14 12.97 10.68 -6.10
C MET A 14 12.10 11.85 -6.51
N SER A 15 11.55 11.77 -7.69
CA SER A 15 10.58 12.77 -8.08
C SER A 15 9.28 12.52 -7.33
N ALA A 16 8.42 13.54 -7.31
CA ALA A 16 7.11 13.38 -6.68
C ALA A 16 6.32 12.26 -7.33
N LEU A 17 6.58 11.95 -8.61
CA LEU A 17 5.87 10.90 -9.31
C LEU A 17 6.24 9.51 -8.84
N GLU A 18 7.37 9.37 -8.12
CA GLU A 18 7.80 8.07 -7.63
C GLU A 18 7.35 7.80 -6.20
N HIS A 19 6.66 8.74 -5.60
CA HIS A 19 6.07 8.57 -4.28
C HIS A 19 4.57 8.57 -4.41
N LEU A 20 3.94 7.54 -3.87
CA LEU A 20 2.50 7.52 -3.79
C LEU A 20 2.06 8.25 -2.54
N PRO A 21 1.01 9.09 -2.63
CA PRO A 21 0.52 9.77 -1.44
C PRO A 21 0.01 8.78 -0.41
N ILE A 22 0.33 9.02 0.83
CA ILE A 22 -0.16 8.24 1.94
C ILE A 22 -0.99 9.19 2.79
N LEU A 23 -2.28 8.92 2.89
CA LEU A 23 -3.19 9.76 3.65
C LEU A 23 -3.46 9.13 5.00
N LYS A 24 -3.49 9.97 6.04
CA LYS A 24 -3.80 9.49 7.38
C LYS A 24 -5.28 9.75 7.64
N MET A 25 -6.00 8.69 7.96
CA MET A 25 -7.42 8.75 8.28
C MET A 25 -7.61 8.14 9.65
N GLY A 26 -7.63 9.01 10.68
CA GLY A 26 -7.62 8.51 12.04
C GLY A 26 -6.34 7.78 12.32
N GLU A 27 -6.44 6.53 12.70
CA GLU A 27 -5.27 5.70 12.99
C GLU A 27 -4.99 4.71 11.86
N VAL A 28 -5.46 5.04 10.66
CA VAL A 28 -5.30 4.19 9.48
C VAL A 28 -4.63 5.01 8.39
N LEU A 29 -3.74 4.37 7.66
CA LEU A 29 -3.09 4.99 6.50
C LEU A 29 -3.73 4.46 5.24
N LEU A 30 -4.01 5.37 4.30
CA LEU A 30 -4.65 5.01 3.03
C LEU A 30 -3.70 5.27 1.89
N VAL A 31 -3.56 4.28 1.02
CA VAL A 31 -2.78 4.40 -0.21
C VAL A 31 -3.67 3.96 -1.36
N THR A 32 -3.66 4.72 -2.46
CA THR A 32 -4.37 4.35 -3.68
C THR A 32 -3.36 4.02 -4.75
N ILE A 33 -3.48 2.84 -5.35
CA ILE A 33 -2.60 2.42 -6.43
C ILE A 33 -3.39 2.54 -7.73
N GLN A 34 -2.94 3.44 -8.61
CA GLN A 34 -3.65 3.74 -9.83
C GLN A 34 -2.86 3.43 -11.09
N VAL A 35 -1.59 3.10 -10.94
CA VAL A 35 -0.70 2.88 -12.07
C VAL A 35 0.09 1.61 -11.84
N ASP A 36 0.69 1.14 -12.92
CA ASP A 36 1.58 -0.01 -12.80
C ASP A 36 2.74 0.31 -11.87
N MET A 37 3.03 -0.63 -11.02
CA MET A 37 4.14 -0.48 -10.08
C MET A 37 5.39 -1.14 -10.65
N HIS A 38 6.53 -0.50 -10.47
CA HIS A 38 7.81 -1.11 -10.77
C HIS A 38 8.61 -1.20 -9.47
N ASP A 39 9.73 -1.91 -9.53
CA ASP A 39 10.50 -2.24 -8.33
C ASP A 39 10.80 -1.05 -7.46
N ARG A 40 11.25 0.03 -8.09
CA ARG A 40 11.66 1.21 -7.34
C ARG A 40 10.49 1.87 -6.62
N MET A 41 9.36 1.96 -7.32
CA MET A 41 8.16 2.57 -6.77
C MET A 41 7.63 1.72 -5.62
N ALA A 42 7.66 0.41 -5.79
CA ALA A 42 7.20 -0.51 -4.75
C ALA A 42 8.08 -0.41 -3.53
N GLN A 43 9.41 -0.35 -3.72
CA GLN A 43 10.33 -0.23 -2.59
C GLN A 43 10.11 1.10 -1.86
N THR A 44 9.91 2.18 -2.62
CA THR A 44 9.65 3.49 -2.04
C THR A 44 8.37 3.47 -1.22
N LEU A 45 7.33 2.84 -1.74
CA LEU A 45 6.07 2.74 -1.02
C LEU A 45 6.24 1.97 0.28
N LEU A 46 6.97 0.85 0.22
CA LEU A 46 7.20 0.05 1.40
C LEU A 46 7.95 0.85 2.46
N ASP A 47 8.99 1.57 2.04
CA ASP A 47 9.77 2.39 2.96
C ASP A 47 8.92 3.50 3.56
N ASP A 48 8.13 4.17 2.72
CA ASP A 48 7.28 5.28 3.19
C ASP A 48 6.23 4.79 4.17
N LEU A 49 5.59 3.67 3.86
CA LEU A 49 4.58 3.10 4.74
C LEU A 49 5.17 2.69 6.08
N SER A 50 6.33 2.02 6.04
CA SER A 50 6.98 1.57 7.26
C SER A 50 7.32 2.75 8.15
N GLU A 51 7.85 3.81 7.56
CA GLU A 51 8.19 4.99 8.34
C GLU A 51 6.96 5.66 8.92
N ARG A 52 5.89 5.75 8.12
CA ARG A 52 4.67 6.38 8.60
C ARG A 52 4.01 5.58 9.71
N ILE A 53 3.98 4.26 9.59
CA ILE A 53 3.45 3.41 10.64
C ILE A 53 4.25 3.64 11.92
N ASN A 54 5.57 3.63 11.81
CA ASN A 54 6.43 3.79 12.97
C ASN A 54 6.23 5.15 13.63
N ARG A 55 6.12 6.20 12.82
CA ARG A 55 6.03 7.56 13.34
C ARG A 55 4.67 7.87 13.93
N THR A 56 3.61 7.35 13.31
CA THR A 56 2.23 7.72 13.72
C THR A 56 1.61 6.71 14.66
N GLY A 57 2.13 5.49 14.71
CA GLY A 57 1.48 4.44 15.48
C GLY A 57 0.20 3.94 14.85
N ALA A 58 0.02 4.17 13.54
CA ALA A 58 -1.17 3.70 12.86
C ALA A 58 -1.30 2.19 13.02
N HIS A 59 -2.52 1.71 13.25
CA HIS A 59 -2.75 0.29 13.43
C HIS A 59 -3.31 -0.39 12.18
N GLY A 60 -3.53 0.36 11.10
CA GLY A 60 -4.07 -0.21 9.88
C GLY A 60 -3.56 0.48 8.64
N VAL A 61 -3.53 -0.27 7.55
CA VAL A 61 -3.17 0.23 6.23
C VAL A 61 -4.27 -0.22 5.27
N LEU A 62 -4.86 0.75 4.58
CA LEU A 62 -5.83 0.50 3.52
C LEU A 62 -5.16 0.71 2.19
N ILE A 63 -5.27 -0.27 1.31
CA ILE A 63 -4.71 -0.15 -0.04
C ILE A 63 -5.87 -0.27 -1.01
N ASP A 64 -6.16 0.83 -1.71
CA ASP A 64 -7.26 0.90 -2.66
C ASP A 64 -6.72 0.59 -4.04
N ILE A 65 -7.19 -0.52 -4.63
CA ILE A 65 -6.77 -0.93 -5.96
C ILE A 65 -7.95 -0.91 -6.94
N SER A 66 -8.98 -0.13 -6.64
CA SER A 66 -10.19 -0.11 -7.48
C SER A 66 -9.91 0.38 -8.90
N ALA A 67 -8.83 1.13 -9.10
CA ALA A 67 -8.46 1.61 -10.43
C ALA A 67 -7.71 0.58 -11.26
N LEU A 68 -7.27 -0.51 -10.67
CA LEU A 68 -6.49 -1.52 -11.39
C LEU A 68 -7.41 -2.51 -12.08
N GLU A 69 -7.19 -2.71 -13.38
CA GLU A 69 -7.94 -3.67 -14.16
C GLU A 69 -7.13 -4.93 -14.46
N VAL A 70 -5.82 -4.79 -14.42
CA VAL A 70 -4.91 -5.89 -14.73
C VAL A 70 -3.85 -5.92 -13.65
N VAL A 71 -3.51 -7.12 -13.20
CA VAL A 71 -2.48 -7.31 -12.21
C VAL A 71 -1.55 -8.42 -12.65
N ASP A 72 -0.35 -8.43 -12.08
CA ASP A 72 0.62 -9.47 -12.33
C ASP A 72 1.11 -10.00 -10.98
N SER A 73 2.01 -10.99 -11.07
CA SER A 73 2.51 -11.61 -9.84
C SER A 73 3.33 -10.61 -9.02
N PHE A 74 3.93 -9.61 -9.66
CA PHE A 74 4.69 -8.61 -8.94
C PHE A 74 3.80 -7.84 -7.97
N LEU A 75 2.64 -7.39 -8.44
CA LEU A 75 1.72 -6.66 -7.57
C LEU A 75 1.25 -7.52 -6.41
N GLY A 76 0.91 -8.78 -6.69
CA GLY A 76 0.46 -9.67 -5.63
C GLY A 76 1.51 -9.86 -4.55
N ARG A 77 2.76 -10.09 -4.96
CA ARG A 77 3.84 -10.25 -4.01
C ARG A 77 4.12 -8.98 -3.23
N MET A 78 3.99 -7.83 -3.90
CA MET A 78 4.17 -6.55 -3.24
C MET A 78 3.14 -6.36 -2.14
N LEU A 79 1.89 -6.70 -2.41
CA LEU A 79 0.83 -6.59 -1.42
C LEU A 79 1.12 -7.50 -0.22
N GLU A 80 1.60 -8.71 -0.48
CA GLU A 80 1.95 -9.61 0.61
C GLU A 80 3.12 -9.09 1.42
N THR A 81 4.10 -8.48 0.76
CA THR A 81 5.26 -7.93 1.47
C THR A 81 4.84 -6.75 2.34
N ILE A 82 3.97 -5.90 1.82
CA ILE A 82 3.46 -4.77 2.61
C ILE A 82 2.72 -5.30 3.84
N ALA A 83 1.89 -6.31 3.66
CA ALA A 83 1.12 -6.86 4.77
C ALA A 83 2.03 -7.48 5.83
N ALA A 84 3.04 -8.22 5.39
CA ALA A 84 3.98 -8.84 6.32
C ALA A 84 4.75 -7.79 7.10
N THR A 85 5.21 -6.75 6.42
CA THR A 85 5.97 -5.67 7.07
C THR A 85 5.09 -4.92 8.07
N ALA A 86 3.86 -4.60 7.64
CA ALA A 86 2.93 -3.91 8.53
C ALA A 86 2.63 -4.73 9.77
N GLN A 87 2.48 -6.03 9.62
CA GLN A 87 2.18 -6.92 10.74
C GLN A 87 3.31 -6.91 11.77
N VAL A 88 4.56 -6.90 11.30
CA VAL A 88 5.70 -6.81 12.21
C VAL A 88 5.66 -5.48 12.98
N LEU A 89 5.12 -4.44 12.37
CA LEU A 89 4.99 -3.12 12.99
C LEU A 89 3.64 -2.94 13.72
N ASP A 90 2.93 -4.03 13.94
CA ASP A 90 1.66 -4.05 14.68
C ASP A 90 0.55 -3.30 13.96
N ALA A 91 0.49 -3.46 12.64
CA ALA A 91 -0.57 -2.89 11.83
C ALA A 91 -1.15 -3.95 10.92
N GLU A 92 -2.45 -3.84 10.64
CA GLU A 92 -3.14 -4.75 9.74
C GLU A 92 -3.30 -4.13 8.37
N THR A 93 -3.30 -4.96 7.33
CA THR A 93 -3.47 -4.49 5.96
C THR A 93 -4.79 -4.98 5.40
N VAL A 94 -5.55 -4.06 4.82
CA VAL A 94 -6.80 -4.37 4.12
C VAL A 94 -6.70 -3.83 2.72
N VAL A 95 -6.96 -4.68 1.72
CA VAL A 95 -7.01 -4.25 0.32
C VAL A 95 -8.47 -4.07 -0.04
N VAL A 96 -8.81 -2.91 -0.60
CA VAL A 96 -10.19 -2.60 -0.95
C VAL A 96 -10.34 -2.35 -2.44
N GLY A 97 -11.55 -2.57 -2.93
CA GLY A 97 -11.88 -2.26 -4.31
C GLY A 97 -11.34 -3.23 -5.33
N MET A 98 -11.03 -4.45 -4.92
CA MET A 98 -10.51 -5.44 -5.87
C MET A 98 -11.59 -5.83 -6.87
N ARG A 99 -11.30 -5.66 -8.16
CA ARG A 99 -12.24 -6.05 -9.20
C ARG A 99 -12.24 -7.58 -9.35
N PRO A 100 -13.37 -8.17 -9.72
CA PRO A 100 -13.43 -9.63 -9.87
C PRO A 100 -12.36 -10.19 -10.80
N ALA A 101 -12.10 -9.51 -11.93
CA ALA A 101 -11.08 -9.98 -12.86
C ALA A 101 -9.70 -10.01 -12.21
N VAL A 102 -9.42 -9.04 -11.34
CA VAL A 102 -8.16 -9.00 -10.61
C VAL A 102 -8.07 -10.16 -9.63
N ALA A 103 -9.16 -10.41 -8.91
CA ALA A 103 -9.20 -11.52 -7.96
C ALA A 103 -8.96 -12.85 -8.66
N ILE A 104 -9.59 -13.05 -9.78
CA ILE A 104 -9.44 -14.29 -10.54
C ILE A 104 -7.99 -14.46 -10.99
N THR A 105 -7.39 -13.38 -11.49
CA THR A 105 -6.01 -13.44 -11.94
C THR A 105 -5.07 -13.79 -10.79
N LEU A 106 -5.27 -13.21 -9.61
CA LEU A 106 -4.42 -13.51 -8.48
C LEU A 106 -4.50 -14.98 -8.09
N VAL A 107 -5.71 -15.55 -8.12
CA VAL A 107 -5.90 -16.96 -7.82
C VAL A 107 -5.18 -17.81 -8.87
N GLU A 108 -5.31 -17.45 -10.14
CA GLU A 108 -4.67 -18.19 -11.22
C GLU A 108 -3.14 -18.13 -11.12
N LEU A 109 -2.61 -17.05 -10.56
CA LEU A 109 -1.18 -16.91 -10.35
C LEU A 109 -0.69 -17.63 -9.09
N GLY A 110 -1.61 -18.24 -8.36
CA GLY A 110 -1.23 -18.96 -7.15
C GLY A 110 -0.96 -18.07 -5.95
N LEU A 111 -1.45 -16.83 -5.97
CA LEU A 111 -1.21 -15.89 -4.91
C LEU A 111 -2.41 -15.85 -3.98
N SER A 112 -2.17 -16.16 -2.71
CA SER A 112 -3.23 -16.24 -1.72
C SER A 112 -3.33 -14.98 -0.86
N LEU A 113 -2.44 -14.01 -1.06
CA LEU A 113 -2.40 -12.76 -0.31
C LEU A 113 -2.40 -13.01 1.20
N HIS A 114 -1.44 -13.81 1.66
CA HIS A 114 -1.29 -14.09 3.07
C HIS A 114 -1.16 -12.81 3.88
N GLY A 115 -1.91 -12.74 4.99
CA GLY A 115 -1.86 -11.58 5.86
C GLY A 115 -2.65 -10.39 5.35
N VAL A 116 -3.31 -10.50 4.21
CA VAL A 116 -4.10 -9.43 3.63
C VAL A 116 -5.56 -9.76 3.78
N ARG A 117 -6.31 -8.83 4.38
CA ARG A 117 -7.77 -8.92 4.39
C ARG A 117 -8.29 -8.07 3.24
N THR A 118 -9.49 -8.35 2.79
CA THR A 118 -10.09 -7.60 1.68
C THR A 118 -11.43 -7.05 2.10
N ALA A 119 -11.82 -5.96 1.48
CA ALA A 119 -13.12 -5.36 1.68
C ALA A 119 -13.58 -4.73 0.39
N LEU A 120 -14.88 -4.48 0.30
CA LEU A 120 -15.48 -3.98 -0.93
C LEU A 120 -14.99 -2.57 -1.27
N ASN A 121 -14.87 -1.72 -0.26
CA ASN A 121 -14.50 -0.32 -0.47
C ASN A 121 -13.82 0.22 0.77
N VAL A 122 -13.44 1.50 0.70
CA VAL A 122 -12.72 2.14 1.81
C VAL A 122 -13.56 2.13 3.08
N GLU A 123 -14.85 2.41 2.97
CA GLU A 123 -15.70 2.45 4.14
C GLU A 123 -15.73 1.11 4.87
N ARG A 124 -15.89 0.03 4.11
CA ARG A 124 -15.88 -1.31 4.70
C ARG A 124 -14.51 -1.66 5.26
N GLY A 125 -13.46 -1.23 4.55
CA GLY A 125 -12.11 -1.46 5.04
C GLY A 125 -11.85 -0.78 6.37
N LEU A 126 -12.34 0.44 6.52
CA LEU A 126 -12.19 1.15 7.78
C LEU A 126 -12.95 0.45 8.90
N GLU A 127 -14.12 -0.10 8.59
CA GLU A 127 -14.85 -0.88 9.60
C GLU A 127 -14.06 -2.09 10.06
N LEU A 128 -13.43 -2.79 9.12
CA LEU A 128 -12.61 -3.94 9.47
C LEU A 128 -11.43 -3.56 10.35
N LEU A 129 -10.89 -2.37 10.14
CA LEU A 129 -9.71 -1.92 10.87
C LEU A 129 -10.06 -1.20 12.16
N ARG A 130 -11.34 -0.96 12.40
CA ARG A 130 -11.75 -0.34 13.67
C ARG A 130 -11.38 -1.28 14.80
N LYS A 131 -10.65 -0.77 15.76
CA LYS A 131 -10.29 -1.59 16.89
C LYS A 131 -11.53 -1.85 17.73
N PRO A 132 -11.80 -3.11 18.05
CA PRO A 132 -12.95 -3.41 18.88
C PRO A 132 -12.74 -2.86 20.29
N LEU A 133 -13.82 -2.54 20.94
CA LEU A 133 -13.76 -2.18 22.35
C LEU A 133 -13.33 -3.41 23.12
N ARG A 134 -12.39 -3.22 24.01
CA ARG A 134 -11.89 -4.34 24.80
C ARG A 134 -12.89 -4.69 25.88
N PRO A 135 -13.18 -5.97 26.05
CA PRO A 135 -14.03 -6.36 27.16
C PRO A 135 -13.35 -6.12 28.50
#